data_8e3932f715786440d894c9df2656d403
#
_entry.id   8e3932f715786440d894c9df2656d403
#
_cell.length_a   1.000
_cell.length_b   1.000
_cell.length_c   1.000
_cell.angle_alpha   90.00
_cell.angle_beta   90.00
_cell.angle_gamma   90.00
#
_symmetry.space_group_name_H-M   'P 1'
#
loop_
_entity.id
_entity.type
_entity.pdbx_description
1 polymer ?
#
loop_
_entity_poly.entity_id
_entity_poly.type
_entity_poly.pdbx_seq_one_letter_code
_entity_poly.pdbx_strand_id
1 'polypeptide(L)'
;QSPAGRRRGVQAIVLYPLNALIDSQRERLGEWIAPLSSRITYALYNRHLKETLPAHEWPGGGMVPDRKRLREDPPSILVTNTTMLEYMLMRAQDGPLLERSQGTLRWIVLDEAHSYVGAQAAEMALLLRRVREAFGVAPEDVRLAATSATIGEGQETAAALRRFVADLGGVPEDRVEIIAGEEREP
;
A
#
# COMPACT_ATOMS: atom_id res chain seq x y z
N GLN A 1 4.21 -26.86 0.57
CA GLN A 1 4.70 -26.53 1.93
C GLN A 1 5.37 -25.16 1.82
N SER A 2 4.81 -24.13 2.47
CA SER A 2 5.45 -22.81 2.56
C SER A 2 6.68 -22.88 3.46
N PRO A 3 7.78 -22.18 3.15
CA PRO A 3 8.93 -22.14 4.04
C PRO A 3 8.51 -21.62 5.41
N ALA A 4 8.96 -22.31 6.46
CA ALA A 4 8.67 -21.96 7.84
C ALA A 4 9.14 -20.53 8.12
N GLY A 5 8.21 -19.62 8.48
CA GLY A 5 8.50 -18.24 8.90
C GLY A 5 7.87 -17.14 8.09
N ARG A 6 7.22 -17.39 6.95
CA ARG A 6 6.47 -16.36 6.20
C ARG A 6 5.11 -16.10 6.86
N ARG A 7 4.86 -14.89 7.31
CA ARG A 7 3.51 -14.45 7.67
C ARG A 7 2.67 -14.37 6.39
N ARG A 8 1.62 -15.16 6.30
CA ARG A 8 0.69 -15.13 5.16
C ARG A 8 -0.23 -13.92 5.30
N GLY A 9 -0.58 -13.32 4.15
CA GLY A 9 -1.48 -12.18 4.09
C GLY A 9 -0.77 -10.86 3.83
N VAL A 10 -1.54 -9.87 3.39
CA VAL A 10 -1.07 -8.53 3.08
C VAL A 10 -0.73 -7.79 4.37
N GLN A 11 0.53 -7.40 4.51
CA GLN A 11 1.04 -6.66 5.67
C GLN A 11 1.23 -5.18 5.36
N ALA A 12 1.46 -4.84 4.10
CA ALA A 12 1.60 -3.47 3.65
C ALA A 12 0.83 -3.23 2.35
N ILE A 13 0.15 -2.09 2.29
CA ILE A 13 -0.47 -1.56 1.07
C ILE A 13 0.26 -0.28 0.71
N VAL A 14 0.75 -0.19 -0.53
CA VAL A 14 1.38 1.02 -1.07
C VAL A 14 0.47 1.58 -2.16
N LEU A 15 0.03 2.81 -1.98
CA LEU A 15 -0.89 3.51 -2.87
C LEU A 15 -0.15 4.57 -3.68
N TYR A 16 -0.20 4.41 -4.99
CA TYR A 16 0.25 5.41 -5.95
C TYR A 16 -0.95 6.10 -6.60
N PRO A 17 -0.87 7.40 -6.89
CA PRO A 17 -1.98 8.11 -7.54
C PRO A 17 -2.24 7.64 -8.98
N LEU A 18 -1.22 7.16 -9.67
CA LEU A 18 -1.28 6.77 -11.08
C LEU A 18 -0.72 5.37 -11.34
N ASN A 19 -1.32 4.64 -12.28
CA ASN A 19 -0.82 3.33 -12.73
C ASN A 19 0.61 3.38 -13.29
N ALA A 20 0.97 4.46 -14.00
CA ALA A 20 2.31 4.62 -14.56
C ALA A 20 3.40 4.61 -13.47
N LEU A 21 3.11 5.17 -12.29
CA LEU A 21 4.02 5.14 -11.15
C LEU A 21 4.17 3.71 -10.60
N ILE A 22 3.10 2.93 -10.57
CA ILE A 22 3.16 1.52 -10.14
C ILE A 22 4.09 0.73 -11.07
N ASP A 23 3.95 0.90 -12.38
CA ASP A 23 4.76 0.17 -13.36
C ASP A 23 6.24 0.60 -13.31
N SER A 24 6.55 1.88 -13.07
CA SER A 24 7.92 2.38 -12.93
C SER A 24 8.64 1.85 -11.68
N GLN A 25 7.91 1.46 -10.63
CA GLN A 25 8.49 0.89 -9.41
C GLN A 25 8.78 -0.61 -9.51
N ARG A 26 8.37 -1.27 -10.60
CA ARG A 26 8.51 -2.73 -10.77
C ARG A 26 9.95 -3.20 -10.62
N GLU A 27 10.88 -2.58 -11.34
CA GLU A 27 12.30 -2.98 -11.33
C GLU A 27 12.91 -2.74 -9.95
N ARG A 28 12.71 -1.55 -9.39
CA ARG A 28 13.23 -1.17 -8.07
C ARG A 28 12.74 -2.11 -6.96
N LEU A 29 11.42 -2.42 -6.93
CA LEU A 29 10.85 -3.35 -5.96
C LEU A 29 11.39 -4.78 -6.19
N GLY A 30 11.55 -5.19 -7.45
CA GLY A 30 12.14 -6.47 -7.81
C GLY A 30 13.56 -6.62 -7.27
N GLU A 31 14.42 -5.63 -7.48
CA GLU A 31 15.80 -5.60 -6.97
C GLU A 31 15.86 -5.65 -5.44
N TRP A 32 15.04 -4.86 -4.76
CA TRP A 32 15.04 -4.78 -3.30
C TRP A 32 14.49 -6.04 -2.63
N ILE A 33 13.47 -6.65 -3.24
CA ILE A 33 12.78 -7.82 -2.65
C ILE A 33 13.43 -9.13 -3.06
N ALA A 34 14.10 -9.22 -4.22
CA ALA A 34 14.71 -10.45 -4.70
C ALA A 34 15.57 -11.19 -3.64
N PRO A 35 16.47 -10.52 -2.89
CA PRO A 35 17.25 -11.17 -1.84
C PRO A 35 16.39 -11.72 -0.68
N LEU A 36 15.18 -11.18 -0.50
CA LEU A 36 14.25 -11.49 0.58
C LEU A 36 13.04 -12.31 0.09
N SER A 37 13.02 -12.74 -1.17
CA SER A 37 11.86 -13.35 -1.84
C SER A 37 11.35 -14.64 -1.19
N SER A 38 12.17 -15.31 -0.38
CA SER A 38 11.76 -16.45 0.45
C SER A 38 10.85 -16.06 1.64
N ARG A 39 10.89 -14.78 2.05
CA ARG A 39 10.15 -14.27 3.22
C ARG A 39 9.14 -13.20 2.85
N ILE A 40 9.45 -12.35 1.87
CA ILE A 40 8.65 -11.21 1.44
C ILE A 40 8.30 -11.38 -0.02
N THR A 41 7.03 -11.19 -0.34
CA THR A 41 6.53 -11.16 -1.71
C THR A 41 5.74 -9.90 -1.94
N TYR A 42 5.62 -9.48 -3.19
CA TYR A 42 4.83 -8.31 -3.57
C TYR A 42 3.98 -8.58 -4.79
N ALA A 43 2.93 -7.78 -4.97
CA ALA A 43 2.12 -7.78 -6.18
C ALA A 43 1.85 -6.33 -6.62
N LEU A 44 1.87 -6.12 -7.94
CA LEU A 44 1.41 -4.89 -8.57
C LEU A 44 -0.05 -5.09 -8.98
N TYR A 45 -0.98 -4.73 -8.09
CA TYR A 45 -2.40 -4.88 -8.32
C TYR A 45 -2.94 -3.66 -9.06
N ASN A 46 -2.84 -3.71 -10.39
CA ASN A 46 -3.31 -2.70 -11.32
C ASN A 46 -4.22 -3.32 -12.39
N ARG A 47 -4.70 -2.49 -13.35
CA ARG A 47 -5.57 -2.95 -14.43
C ARG A 47 -4.89 -3.95 -15.39
N HIS A 48 -3.56 -3.97 -15.44
CA HIS A 48 -2.78 -4.82 -16.34
C HIS A 48 -2.48 -6.20 -15.74
N LEU A 49 -2.72 -6.41 -14.44
CA LEU A 49 -2.52 -7.71 -13.81
C LEU A 49 -3.52 -8.71 -14.39
N LYS A 50 -2.99 -9.69 -15.10
CA LYS A 50 -3.76 -10.75 -15.76
C LYS A 50 -4.47 -11.65 -14.74
N GLU A 51 -5.56 -12.31 -15.14
CA GLU A 51 -6.26 -13.27 -14.28
C GLU A 51 -5.39 -14.50 -13.99
N THR A 52 -4.73 -15.03 -15.02
CA THR A 52 -3.77 -16.13 -14.94
C THR A 52 -2.59 -15.88 -15.86
N LEU A 53 -1.40 -16.31 -15.43
CA LEU A 53 -0.17 -16.23 -16.22
C LEU A 53 0.48 -17.61 -16.30
N PRO A 54 0.90 -18.09 -17.49
CA PRO A 54 1.65 -19.34 -17.61
C PRO A 54 2.95 -19.33 -16.81
N ALA A 55 3.33 -20.46 -16.24
CA ALA A 55 4.48 -20.53 -15.31
C ALA A 55 5.81 -20.05 -15.92
N HIS A 56 6.00 -20.22 -17.22
CA HIS A 56 7.20 -19.78 -17.95
C HIS A 56 7.29 -18.25 -18.13
N GLU A 57 6.17 -17.52 -17.91
CA GLU A 57 6.11 -16.06 -17.98
C GLU A 57 6.19 -15.40 -16.58
N TRP A 58 6.38 -16.17 -15.51
CA TRP A 58 6.39 -15.59 -14.16
C TRP A 58 7.61 -14.70 -13.95
N PRO A 59 7.42 -13.50 -13.36
CA PRO A 59 8.48 -12.50 -13.29
C PRO A 59 9.62 -12.84 -12.32
N GLY A 60 9.44 -13.80 -11.41
CA GLY A 60 10.45 -14.10 -10.38
C GLY A 60 10.60 -12.99 -9.33
N GLY A 61 11.70 -12.98 -8.60
CA GLY A 61 12.06 -11.91 -7.64
C GLY A 61 11.05 -11.69 -6.49
N GLY A 62 10.20 -12.67 -6.19
CA GLY A 62 9.15 -12.53 -5.17
C GLY A 62 7.87 -11.83 -5.64
N MET A 63 7.76 -11.48 -6.92
CA MET A 63 6.55 -10.90 -7.48
C MET A 63 5.48 -11.96 -7.71
N VAL A 64 4.26 -11.70 -7.20
CA VAL A 64 3.09 -12.54 -7.47
C VAL A 64 2.61 -12.27 -8.90
N PRO A 65 2.52 -13.31 -9.77
CA PRO A 65 2.42 -13.12 -11.21
C PRO A 65 1.03 -12.73 -11.72
N ASP A 66 -0.03 -13.14 -11.01
CA ASP A 66 -1.40 -13.03 -11.50
C ASP A 66 -2.44 -12.93 -10.38
N ARG A 67 -3.70 -12.62 -10.76
CA ARG A 67 -4.81 -12.44 -9.80
C ARG A 67 -5.20 -13.73 -9.10
N LYS A 68 -5.15 -14.86 -9.80
CA LYS A 68 -5.48 -16.16 -9.21
C LYS A 68 -4.54 -16.46 -8.04
N ARG A 69 -3.24 -16.33 -8.26
CA ARG A 69 -2.24 -16.56 -7.20
C ARG A 69 -2.29 -15.53 -6.09
N LEU A 70 -2.57 -14.29 -6.43
CA LEU A 70 -2.77 -13.24 -5.45
C LEU A 70 -3.90 -13.57 -4.46
N ARG A 71 -4.96 -14.23 -4.91
CA ARG A 71 -6.07 -14.69 -4.05
C ARG A 71 -5.74 -15.98 -3.28
N GLU A 72 -4.97 -16.88 -3.91
CA GLU A 72 -4.58 -18.17 -3.31
C GLU A 72 -3.50 -17.99 -2.23
N ASP A 73 -2.50 -17.14 -2.48
CA ASP A 73 -1.40 -16.85 -1.57
C ASP A 73 -1.08 -15.33 -1.59
N PRO A 74 -1.80 -14.53 -0.79
CA PRO A 74 -1.64 -13.08 -0.78
C PRO A 74 -0.20 -12.66 -0.53
N PRO A 75 0.31 -11.61 -1.23
CA PRO A 75 1.64 -11.08 -1.04
C PRO A 75 1.80 -10.39 0.31
N SER A 76 3.03 -10.21 0.76
CA SER A 76 3.33 -9.38 1.92
C SER A 76 3.09 -7.90 1.65
N ILE A 77 3.37 -7.46 0.42
CA ILE A 77 3.23 -6.06 -0.01
C ILE A 77 2.30 -6.01 -1.23
N LEU A 78 1.23 -5.23 -1.12
CA LEU A 78 0.30 -4.95 -2.20
C LEU A 78 0.52 -3.52 -2.70
N VAL A 79 0.97 -3.36 -3.94
CA VAL A 79 1.16 -2.07 -4.59
C VAL A 79 -0.01 -1.83 -5.53
N THR A 80 -0.72 -0.73 -5.36
CA THR A 80 -1.96 -0.47 -6.09
C THR A 80 -2.27 1.03 -6.18
N ASN A 81 -3.42 1.38 -6.71
CA ASN A 81 -4.00 2.72 -6.64
C ASN A 81 -5.40 2.70 -5.98
N THR A 82 -5.94 3.88 -5.71
CA THR A 82 -7.24 4.04 -5.04
C THR A 82 -8.37 3.31 -5.75
N THR A 83 -8.49 3.49 -7.06
CA THR A 83 -9.55 2.86 -7.87
C THR A 83 -9.49 1.33 -7.81
N MET A 84 -8.29 0.77 -7.94
CA MET A 84 -8.11 -0.69 -7.88
C MET A 84 -8.36 -1.24 -6.47
N LEU A 85 -8.01 -0.47 -5.44
CA LEU A 85 -8.28 -0.83 -4.05
C LEU A 85 -9.79 -0.85 -3.77
N GLU A 86 -10.53 0.15 -4.25
CA GLU A 86 -11.99 0.15 -4.17
C GLU A 86 -12.62 -1.04 -4.90
N TYR A 87 -12.14 -1.35 -6.10
CA TYR A 87 -12.61 -2.54 -6.83
C TYR A 87 -12.36 -3.83 -6.06
N MET A 88 -11.20 -3.96 -5.42
CA MET A 88 -10.88 -5.12 -4.59
C MET A 88 -11.85 -5.28 -3.42
N LEU A 89 -12.23 -4.18 -2.77
CA LEU A 89 -13.19 -4.20 -1.66
C LEU A 89 -14.62 -4.56 -2.10
N MET A 90 -14.97 -4.31 -3.36
CA MET A 90 -16.33 -4.55 -3.89
C MET A 90 -16.49 -5.88 -4.62
N ARG A 91 -15.41 -6.45 -5.14
CA ARG A 91 -15.46 -7.67 -5.94
C ARG A 91 -15.49 -8.90 -5.06
N ALA A 92 -16.55 -9.70 -5.15
CA ALA A 92 -16.64 -10.98 -4.46
C ALA A 92 -15.48 -11.93 -4.79
N GLN A 93 -14.95 -11.85 -6.01
CA GLN A 93 -13.81 -12.66 -6.45
C GLN A 93 -12.53 -12.40 -5.65
N ASP A 94 -12.34 -11.20 -5.11
CA ASP A 94 -11.17 -10.82 -4.32
C ASP A 94 -11.37 -11.10 -2.81
N GLY A 95 -12.55 -11.59 -2.40
CA GLY A 95 -12.86 -12.01 -1.04
C GLY A 95 -11.80 -12.94 -0.42
N PRO A 96 -11.33 -13.99 -1.12
CA PRO A 96 -10.31 -14.90 -0.58
C PRO A 96 -8.99 -14.22 -0.22
N LEU A 97 -8.60 -13.13 -0.91
CA LEU A 97 -7.43 -12.31 -0.57
C LEU A 97 -7.65 -11.61 0.78
N LEU A 98 -8.80 -10.99 0.95
CA LEU A 98 -9.17 -10.28 2.18
C LEU A 98 -9.29 -11.26 3.37
N GLU A 99 -9.96 -12.38 3.18
CA GLU A 99 -10.11 -13.42 4.21
C GLU A 99 -8.76 -13.95 4.70
N ARG A 100 -7.83 -14.24 3.78
CA ARG A 100 -6.48 -14.71 4.11
C ARG A 100 -5.58 -13.63 4.70
N SER A 101 -5.97 -12.37 4.57
CA SER A 101 -5.23 -11.21 5.09
C SER A 101 -5.84 -10.62 6.35
N GLN A 102 -6.86 -11.26 6.94
CA GLN A 102 -7.48 -10.79 8.18
C GLN A 102 -6.46 -10.64 9.30
N GLY A 103 -6.47 -9.47 9.93
CA GLY A 103 -5.59 -9.14 11.07
C GLY A 103 -4.10 -8.99 10.72
N THR A 104 -3.71 -9.01 9.42
CA THR A 104 -2.30 -8.98 9.03
C THR A 104 -1.78 -7.63 8.61
N LEU A 105 -2.64 -6.69 8.19
CA LEU A 105 -2.25 -5.36 7.74
C LEU A 105 -1.59 -4.56 8.88
N ARG A 106 -0.43 -3.95 8.57
CA ARG A 106 0.37 -3.16 9.52
C ARG A 106 0.79 -1.80 8.96
N TRP A 107 0.83 -1.66 7.65
CA TRP A 107 1.27 -0.46 6.99
C TRP A 107 0.36 -0.07 5.84
N ILE A 108 0.05 1.22 5.75
CA ILE A 108 -0.50 1.85 4.56
C ILE A 108 0.46 2.98 4.20
N VAL A 109 0.95 2.97 2.96
CA VAL A 109 1.87 3.98 2.45
C VAL A 109 1.15 4.73 1.33
N LEU A 110 1.05 6.04 1.45
CA LEU A 110 0.51 6.94 0.43
C LEU A 110 1.66 7.69 -0.23
N ASP A 111 1.89 7.42 -1.49
CA ASP A 111 2.84 8.20 -2.29
C ASP A 111 2.16 9.42 -2.88
N GLU A 112 2.91 10.53 -2.99
CA GLU A 112 2.41 11.81 -3.50
C GLU A 112 1.13 12.29 -2.78
N ALA A 113 1.14 12.24 -1.45
CA ALA A 113 -0.04 12.53 -0.61
C ALA A 113 -0.62 13.93 -0.84
N HIS A 114 0.19 14.88 -1.34
CA HIS A 114 -0.26 16.20 -1.73
C HIS A 114 -1.28 16.21 -2.89
N SER A 115 -1.39 15.11 -3.64
CA SER A 115 -2.40 14.97 -4.70
C SER A 115 -3.82 14.78 -4.14
N TYR A 116 -3.96 14.38 -2.87
CA TYR A 116 -5.25 14.18 -2.23
C TYR A 116 -5.66 15.44 -1.43
N VAL A 117 -6.29 16.40 -2.10
CA VAL A 117 -6.75 17.64 -1.47
C VAL A 117 -8.27 17.80 -1.57
N GLY A 118 -8.85 18.58 -0.67
CA GLY A 118 -10.28 18.87 -0.65
C GLY A 118 -11.15 17.63 -0.55
N ALA A 119 -12.10 17.45 -1.47
CA ALA A 119 -13.02 16.30 -1.49
C ALA A 119 -12.28 14.95 -1.60
N GLN A 120 -11.18 14.90 -2.36
CA GLN A 120 -10.39 13.68 -2.52
C GLN A 120 -9.74 13.21 -1.21
N ALA A 121 -9.39 14.14 -0.32
CA ALA A 121 -8.89 13.79 1.02
C ALA A 121 -9.96 13.07 1.85
N ALA A 122 -11.19 13.56 1.82
CA ALA A 122 -12.31 12.93 2.52
C ALA A 122 -12.64 11.54 1.94
N GLU A 123 -12.64 11.40 0.62
CA GLU A 123 -12.84 10.12 -0.06
C GLU A 123 -11.74 9.12 0.32
N MET A 124 -10.47 9.59 0.37
CA MET A 124 -9.34 8.77 0.79
C MET A 124 -9.48 8.32 2.25
N ALA A 125 -9.85 9.20 3.16
CA ALA A 125 -10.06 8.86 4.56
C ALA A 125 -11.13 7.77 4.73
N LEU A 126 -12.25 7.89 3.99
CA LEU A 126 -13.30 6.88 3.95
C LEU A 126 -12.81 5.55 3.36
N LEU A 127 -12.02 5.60 2.28
CA LEU A 127 -11.43 4.41 1.68
C LEU A 127 -10.50 3.70 2.67
N LEU A 128 -9.61 4.42 3.34
CA LEU A 128 -8.68 3.85 4.32
C LEU A 128 -9.42 3.23 5.53
N ARG A 129 -10.53 3.83 5.95
CA ARG A 129 -11.40 3.24 6.98
C ARG A 129 -11.99 1.91 6.52
N ARG A 130 -12.57 1.86 5.31
CA ARG A 130 -13.11 0.63 4.71
C ARG A 130 -12.04 -0.45 4.52
N VAL A 131 -10.81 -0.05 4.16
CA VAL A 131 -9.69 -0.98 4.06
C VAL A 131 -9.38 -1.62 5.40
N ARG A 132 -9.23 -0.83 6.47
CA ARG A 132 -8.97 -1.36 7.81
C ARG A 132 -10.08 -2.30 8.27
N GLU A 133 -11.34 -1.94 8.04
CA GLU A 133 -12.49 -2.80 8.34
C GLU A 133 -12.45 -4.12 7.54
N ALA A 134 -12.21 -4.07 6.23
CA ALA A 134 -12.12 -5.25 5.39
C ALA A 134 -10.94 -6.17 5.75
N PHE A 135 -9.84 -5.61 6.26
CA PHE A 135 -8.69 -6.37 6.76
C PHE A 135 -8.80 -6.75 8.25
N GLY A 136 -9.89 -6.40 8.92
CA GLY A 136 -10.13 -6.74 10.33
C GLY A 136 -9.05 -6.19 11.28
N VAL A 137 -8.61 -4.95 11.08
CA VAL A 137 -7.57 -4.30 11.89
C VAL A 137 -8.07 -2.99 12.48
N ALA A 138 -7.66 -2.69 13.71
CA ALA A 138 -7.96 -1.42 14.35
C ALA A 138 -7.02 -0.30 13.84
N PRO A 139 -7.44 0.98 13.90
CA PRO A 139 -6.61 2.11 13.47
C PRO A 139 -5.23 2.14 14.14
N GLU A 140 -5.15 1.79 15.41
CA GLU A 140 -3.93 1.76 16.22
C GLU A 140 -2.96 0.65 15.83
N ASP A 141 -3.43 -0.39 15.14
CA ASP A 141 -2.61 -1.51 14.65
C ASP A 141 -1.93 -1.21 13.31
N VAL A 142 -2.34 -0.14 12.63
CA VAL A 142 -1.88 0.21 11.28
C VAL A 142 -1.15 1.54 11.29
N ARG A 143 0.08 1.54 10.84
CA ARG A 143 0.86 2.75 10.61
C ARG A 143 0.57 3.32 9.23
N LEU A 144 0.28 4.62 9.18
CA LEU A 144 0.13 5.37 7.94
C LEU A 144 1.42 6.16 7.68
N ALA A 145 2.03 5.94 6.53
CA ALA A 145 3.14 6.75 6.04
C ALA A 145 2.68 7.51 4.78
N ALA A 146 2.94 8.80 4.72
CA ALA A 146 2.61 9.62 3.58
C ALA A 146 3.88 10.33 3.08
N THR A 147 4.18 10.21 1.78
CA THR A 147 5.27 10.95 1.14
C THR A 147 4.71 12.13 0.37
N SER A 148 5.45 13.22 0.31
CA SER A 148 5.07 14.40 -0.48
C SER A 148 6.33 15.13 -0.94
N ALA A 149 6.38 15.47 -2.22
CA ALA A 149 7.49 16.26 -2.79
C ALA A 149 7.37 17.77 -2.45
N THR A 150 6.19 18.23 -2.05
CA THR A 150 5.89 19.64 -1.76
C THR A 150 5.63 19.87 -0.28
N ILE A 151 6.58 19.51 0.57
CA ILE A 151 6.55 19.96 1.95
C ILE A 151 7.13 21.37 1.92
N GLY A 152 6.27 22.40 1.84
CA GLY A 152 6.69 23.81 1.92
C GLY A 152 7.39 24.08 3.26
N GLU A 153 8.39 24.92 3.25
CA GLU A 153 9.09 25.36 4.44
C GLU A 153 8.17 26.23 5.31
N GLY A 154 8.03 25.90 6.59
CA GLY A 154 7.33 26.71 7.59
C GLY A 154 6.48 25.90 8.58
N GLN A 155 6.34 26.43 9.78
CA GLN A 155 5.57 25.80 10.87
C GLN A 155 4.08 25.64 10.52
N GLU A 156 3.48 26.55 9.79
CA GLU A 156 2.07 26.48 9.36
C GLU A 156 1.84 25.33 8.38
N THR A 157 2.78 25.10 7.46
CA THR A 157 2.71 23.98 6.51
C THR A 157 2.84 22.63 7.21
N ALA A 158 3.76 22.52 8.18
CA ALA A 158 3.94 21.32 8.98
C ALA A 158 2.69 21.01 9.82
N ALA A 159 2.06 22.02 10.40
CA ALA A 159 0.81 21.85 11.17
C ALA A 159 -0.36 21.40 10.27
N ALA A 160 -0.50 21.98 9.08
CA ALA A 160 -1.52 21.59 8.12
C ALA A 160 -1.32 20.15 7.63
N LEU A 161 -0.07 19.75 7.35
CA LEU A 161 0.25 18.39 6.95
C LEU A 161 0.00 17.38 8.08
N ARG A 162 0.35 17.75 9.33
CA ARG A 162 0.07 16.90 10.49
C ARG A 162 -1.42 16.65 10.64
N ARG A 163 -2.24 17.71 10.57
CA ARG A 163 -3.71 17.59 10.62
C ARG A 163 -4.23 16.72 9.48
N PHE A 164 -3.77 16.95 8.26
CA PHE A 164 -4.16 16.17 7.10
C PHE A 164 -3.87 14.67 7.27
N VAL A 165 -2.67 14.30 7.73
CA VAL A 165 -2.30 12.89 7.96
C VAL A 165 -3.08 12.30 9.13
N ALA A 166 -3.34 13.08 10.19
CA ALA A 166 -4.16 12.69 11.32
C ALA A 166 -5.59 12.35 10.89
N ASP A 167 -6.21 13.22 10.08
CA ASP A 167 -7.55 13.02 9.52
C ASP A 167 -7.61 11.78 8.63
N LEU A 168 -6.62 11.59 7.74
CA LEU A 168 -6.53 10.39 6.90
C LEU A 168 -6.36 9.12 7.71
N GLY A 169 -5.54 9.17 8.73
CA GLY A 169 -5.26 8.04 9.63
C GLY A 169 -6.39 7.75 10.61
N GLY A 170 -7.25 8.74 10.88
CA GLY A 170 -8.23 8.66 11.97
C GLY A 170 -7.55 8.58 13.33
N VAL A 171 -6.44 9.30 13.52
CA VAL A 171 -5.65 9.33 14.74
C VAL A 171 -5.49 10.76 15.25
N PRO A 172 -5.22 10.98 16.54
CA PRO A 172 -4.91 12.32 17.06
C PRO A 172 -3.64 12.91 16.44
N GLU A 173 -3.58 14.24 16.30
CA GLU A 173 -2.44 14.96 15.69
C GLU A 173 -1.11 14.74 16.44
N ASP A 174 -1.14 14.51 17.74
CA ASP A 174 0.03 14.22 18.57
C ASP A 174 0.69 12.85 18.26
N ARG A 175 -0.02 11.99 17.53
CA ARG A 175 0.49 10.71 17.01
C ARG A 175 1.14 10.81 15.62
N VAL A 176 1.14 11.99 15.02
CA VAL A 176 1.73 12.22 13.70
C VAL A 176 3.11 12.85 13.84
N GLU A 177 4.11 12.16 13.32
CA GLU A 177 5.47 12.65 13.18
C GLU A 177 5.71 13.11 11.74
N ILE A 178 6.33 14.28 11.58
CA ILE A 178 6.75 14.81 10.29
C ILE A 178 8.26 14.70 10.21
N ILE A 179 8.75 13.98 9.21
CA ILE A 179 10.16 13.82 8.93
C ILE A 179 10.47 14.66 7.69
N ALA A 180 11.14 15.79 7.89
CA ALA A 180 11.65 16.62 6.80
C ALA A 180 13.03 16.11 6.38
N GLY A 181 13.29 16.03 5.06
CA GLY A 181 14.62 15.79 4.53
C GLY A 181 15.49 17.05 4.75
N GLU A 182 16.74 16.89 5.15
CA GLU A 182 17.72 17.94 5.06
C GLU A 182 18.23 18.02 3.62
N GLU A 183 18.08 19.18 2.95
CA GLU A 183 18.80 19.46 1.70
C GLU A 183 20.30 19.46 2.06
N ARG A 184 21.02 18.46 1.59
CA ARG A 184 22.47 18.57 1.55
C ARG A 184 22.84 19.46 0.39
N GLU A 185 23.31 20.66 0.70
CA GLU A 185 23.99 21.48 -0.31
C GLU A 185 25.12 20.66 -0.96
N PRO A 186 25.27 20.74 -2.29
CA PRO A 186 26.25 19.96 -3.06
C PRO A 186 27.70 20.35 -2.73
#